data_5a4c7e1077d7d6635e0b6b8b0bfe8bd3
#
_entry.id   5a4c7e1077d7d6635e0b6b8b0bfe8bd3
#
_cell.length_a   1.000
_cell.length_b   1.000
_cell.length_c   1.000
_cell.angle_alpha   90.00
_cell.angle_beta   90.00
_cell.angle_gamma   90.00
#
_symmetry.space_group_name_H-M   'P 1'
#
loop_
_entity.id
_entity.type
_entity.pdbx_description
1 polymer ?
#
loop_
_entity_poly.entity_id
_entity_poly.type
_entity_poly.pdbx_seq_one_letter_code
_entity_poly.pdbx_strand_id
1 'polypeptide(L)'
;MSISDIEFNISSIDEFYNSDLSLILIQSGGSEGLFLENIKNLKPPFYLLTYGYNNSLAASLEILSYLKDNNLEGEVLHGSNEYIIKRIKELTKVNVQYRFGIIGKPSDWLIASNANYETAKRLHNIELVDISLNKVSDYYFKSINDYNLEFKYDSKEIDKALKLHKVLNKIKEEYNLNGLTIRCFDLLEKLKTTSCLSLALLNNEGIVATCEGDIPTMISMHLLNKLTNQVGFQANPSRIDVENKKMILAHCTLPLNMVDKYNLDTHFESGIGVAIKGYLKEEKVTIFKLSKNLKDYYVTTGTIIKNLEESNLCRTQIEVSIDENIDYFLNRPYGNHHVVIYGDYKDKIINYMSKL
;
A
#
# COMPACT_ATOMS: atom_id res chain seq x y z
N MET A 1 27.52 30.17 -5.80
CA MET A 1 27.76 29.23 -4.71
C MET A 1 27.91 27.84 -5.33
N SER A 2 29.14 27.31 -5.41
CA SER A 2 29.35 25.93 -5.86
C SER A 2 29.14 25.05 -4.64
N ILE A 3 28.03 24.38 -4.57
CA ILE A 3 27.81 23.30 -3.65
C ILE A 3 28.32 22.09 -4.42
N SER A 4 29.42 21.51 -4.02
CA SER A 4 30.25 20.59 -4.81
C SER A 4 29.56 19.35 -5.37
N ASP A 5 28.24 19.14 -5.10
CA ASP A 5 27.53 17.90 -5.48
C ASP A 5 26.06 18.15 -5.86
N ILE A 6 25.63 19.41 -6.04
CA ILE A 6 24.25 19.74 -6.44
C ILE A 6 24.30 20.72 -7.60
N GLU A 7 23.73 20.31 -8.72
CA GLU A 7 23.52 21.19 -9.88
C GLU A 7 22.11 21.79 -9.82
N PHE A 8 22.01 23.12 -9.92
CA PHE A 8 20.74 23.84 -9.94
C PHE A 8 20.45 24.34 -11.34
N ASN A 9 19.32 23.90 -11.90
CA ASN A 9 18.75 24.47 -13.10
C ASN A 9 17.60 25.39 -12.70
N ILE A 10 17.62 26.63 -13.15
CA ILE A 10 16.59 27.63 -12.86
C ILE A 10 15.81 27.90 -14.14
N SER A 11 14.49 27.69 -14.06
CA SER A 11 13.55 27.98 -15.14
C SER A 11 12.36 28.78 -14.65
N SER A 12 11.54 29.29 -15.56
CA SER A 12 10.25 29.83 -15.20
C SER A 12 9.30 28.74 -14.72
N ILE A 13 8.24 29.12 -13.99
CA ILE A 13 7.32 28.14 -13.35
C ILE A 13 6.54 27.28 -14.36
N ASP A 14 6.47 27.70 -15.59
CA ASP A 14 5.83 27.02 -16.71
C ASP A 14 6.78 26.09 -17.50
N GLU A 15 8.09 26.10 -17.20
CA GLU A 15 9.10 25.27 -17.82
C GLU A 15 9.60 24.21 -16.82
N PHE A 16 9.28 22.92 -17.05
CA PHE A 16 9.74 21.82 -16.21
C PHE A 16 10.88 21.05 -16.87
N TYR A 17 11.98 20.92 -16.12
CA TYR A 17 13.05 20.01 -16.46
C TYR A 17 12.89 18.68 -15.71
N ASN A 18 13.40 17.61 -16.31
CA ASN A 18 13.51 16.34 -15.61
C ASN A 18 14.63 16.46 -14.58
N SER A 19 14.29 16.50 -13.30
CA SER A 19 15.22 16.71 -12.17
C SER A 19 14.86 15.75 -11.02
N ASP A 20 15.87 15.43 -10.18
CA ASP A 20 15.68 14.58 -9.00
C ASP A 20 14.81 15.26 -7.94
N LEU A 21 14.78 16.58 -7.91
CA LEU A 21 13.97 17.39 -7.00
C LEU A 21 13.60 18.72 -7.65
N SER A 22 12.32 19.07 -7.64
CA SER A 22 11.83 20.37 -8.10
C SER A 22 11.58 21.27 -6.90
N LEU A 23 12.20 22.46 -6.91
CA LEU A 23 12.03 23.49 -5.89
C LEU A 23 11.32 24.71 -6.51
N ILE A 24 10.30 25.23 -5.82
CA ILE A 24 9.61 26.46 -6.20
C ILE A 24 10.17 27.61 -5.37
N LEU A 25 10.92 28.52 -6.03
CA LEU A 25 11.49 29.67 -5.35
C LEU A 25 10.42 30.76 -5.17
N ILE A 26 10.05 31.02 -3.92
CA ILE A 26 9.14 32.10 -3.54
C ILE A 26 9.98 33.36 -3.22
N GLN A 27 9.90 34.36 -4.06
CA GLN A 27 10.76 35.56 -3.97
C GLN A 27 10.16 36.66 -3.10
N SER A 28 8.83 36.77 -3.05
CA SER A 28 8.15 37.86 -2.32
C SER A 28 6.74 37.46 -1.90
N GLY A 29 6.17 38.27 -1.00
CA GLY A 29 4.72 38.29 -0.76
C GLY A 29 3.96 38.66 -2.03
N GLY A 30 2.72 38.17 -2.19
CA GLY A 30 1.95 38.32 -3.42
C GLY A 30 2.23 37.25 -4.48
N SER A 31 3.13 36.29 -4.21
CA SER A 31 3.40 35.14 -5.10
C SER A 31 2.31 34.07 -5.05
N GLU A 32 1.37 34.14 -4.11
CA GLU A 32 0.31 33.16 -3.87
C GLU A 32 -0.62 33.01 -5.08
N GLY A 33 -1.00 34.14 -5.71
CA GLY A 33 -1.83 34.14 -6.92
C GLY A 33 -1.14 33.44 -8.09
N LEU A 34 0.12 33.76 -8.35
CA LEU A 34 0.92 33.15 -9.40
C LEU A 34 1.09 31.63 -9.16
N PHE A 35 1.28 31.22 -7.91
CA PHE A 35 1.32 29.80 -7.56
C PHE A 35 -0.01 29.09 -7.89
N LEU A 36 -1.16 29.67 -7.53
CA LEU A 36 -2.47 29.10 -7.82
C LEU A 36 -2.78 29.02 -9.32
N GLU A 37 -2.36 29.97 -10.10
CA GLU A 37 -2.51 29.93 -11.56
C GLU A 37 -1.76 28.76 -12.19
N ASN A 38 -0.62 28.38 -11.61
CA ASN A 38 0.27 27.36 -12.16
C ASN A 38 0.16 25.99 -11.47
N ILE A 39 -0.55 25.85 -10.34
CA ILE A 39 -0.59 24.62 -9.54
C ILE A 39 -1.01 23.39 -10.34
N LYS A 40 -1.86 23.54 -11.35
CA LYS A 40 -2.33 22.43 -12.20
C LYS A 40 -1.21 21.84 -13.08
N ASN A 41 -0.18 22.63 -13.37
CA ASN A 41 0.96 22.23 -14.17
C ASN A 41 2.09 21.65 -13.30
N LEU A 42 2.02 21.86 -11.99
CA LEU A 42 3.01 21.41 -11.02
C LEU A 42 2.62 20.04 -10.46
N LYS A 43 3.61 19.27 -10.05
CA LYS A 43 3.39 17.93 -9.46
C LYS A 43 3.76 17.93 -7.98
N PRO A 44 2.90 17.41 -7.09
CA PRO A 44 3.28 17.22 -5.69
C PRO A 44 4.37 16.14 -5.55
N PRO A 45 5.17 16.16 -4.46
CA PRO A 45 5.13 17.14 -3.38
C PRO A 45 5.71 18.50 -3.77
N PHE A 46 5.18 19.60 -3.18
CA PHE A 46 5.58 20.96 -3.47
C PHE A 46 6.63 21.45 -2.47
N TYR A 47 7.85 21.68 -2.91
CA TYR A 47 8.93 22.21 -2.06
C TYR A 47 9.10 23.70 -2.32
N LEU A 48 8.73 24.52 -1.34
CA LEU A 48 8.75 25.98 -1.42
C LEU A 48 10.06 26.48 -0.81
N LEU A 49 11.00 26.93 -1.65
CA LEU A 49 12.25 27.52 -1.19
C LEU A 49 12.08 29.02 -0.95
N THR A 50 12.47 29.51 0.23
CA THR A 50 12.38 30.92 0.58
C THR A 50 13.60 31.38 1.38
N TYR A 51 13.96 32.65 1.21
CA TYR A 51 15.13 33.24 1.87
C TYR A 51 14.77 34.28 2.96
N GLY A 52 13.46 34.45 3.27
CA GLY A 52 12.98 35.22 4.40
C GLY A 52 12.96 36.74 4.20
N TYR A 53 13.23 37.27 3.02
CA TYR A 53 13.08 38.68 2.67
C TYR A 53 11.81 38.92 1.85
N ASN A 54 11.37 40.17 1.74
CA ASN A 54 10.25 40.61 0.93
C ASN A 54 8.95 39.81 1.21
N ASN A 55 8.72 39.39 2.45
CA ASN A 55 7.59 38.55 2.87
C ASN A 55 7.52 37.20 2.15
N SER A 56 8.61 36.68 1.60
CA SER A 56 8.65 35.39 0.89
C SER A 56 8.29 34.23 1.81
N LEU A 57 8.68 34.25 3.09
CA LEU A 57 8.31 33.23 4.06
C LEU A 57 6.80 33.27 4.36
N ALA A 58 6.22 34.45 4.54
CA ALA A 58 4.79 34.62 4.80
C ALA A 58 3.96 34.04 3.63
N ALA A 59 4.31 34.36 2.40
CA ALA A 59 3.68 33.79 1.20
C ALA A 59 3.83 32.26 1.13
N SER A 60 5.01 31.75 1.45
CA SER A 60 5.24 30.29 1.47
C SER A 60 4.38 29.57 2.52
N LEU A 61 4.18 30.17 3.69
CA LEU A 61 3.32 29.60 4.75
C LEU A 61 1.85 29.61 4.35
N GLU A 62 1.38 30.65 3.68
CA GLU A 62 0.00 30.74 3.16
C GLU A 62 -0.23 29.67 2.07
N ILE A 63 0.71 29.55 1.13
CA ILE A 63 0.67 28.48 0.11
C ILE A 63 0.66 27.09 0.78
N LEU A 64 1.52 26.87 1.77
CA LEU A 64 1.57 25.57 2.47
C LEU A 64 0.26 25.25 3.19
N SER A 65 -0.39 26.25 3.79
CA SER A 65 -1.72 26.11 4.40
C SER A 65 -2.75 25.70 3.37
N TYR A 66 -2.81 26.40 2.25
CA TYR A 66 -3.68 26.04 1.12
C TYR A 66 -3.44 24.60 0.62
N LEU A 67 -2.19 24.21 0.47
CA LEU A 67 -1.86 22.82 0.07
C LEU A 67 -2.42 21.79 1.04
N LYS A 68 -2.26 22.02 2.35
CA LYS A 68 -2.80 21.15 3.39
C LYS A 68 -4.32 21.03 3.36
N ASP A 69 -5.02 22.16 3.20
CA ASP A 69 -6.47 22.19 3.14
C ASP A 69 -7.03 21.44 1.91
N ASN A 70 -6.23 21.38 0.84
CA ASN A 70 -6.55 20.64 -0.39
C ASN A 70 -5.96 19.23 -0.46
N ASN A 71 -5.44 18.70 0.68
CA ASN A 71 -4.79 17.38 0.76
C ASN A 71 -3.62 17.20 -0.22
N LEU A 72 -2.88 18.29 -0.48
CA LEU A 72 -1.68 18.30 -1.30
C LEU A 72 -0.44 18.33 -0.40
N GLU A 73 0.58 17.55 -0.76
CA GLU A 73 1.83 17.51 -0.01
C GLU A 73 2.72 18.69 -0.36
N GLY A 74 3.29 19.32 0.67
CA GLY A 74 4.25 20.40 0.52
C GLY A 74 5.11 20.60 1.78
N GLU A 75 6.26 21.26 1.57
CA GLU A 75 7.19 21.63 2.64
C GLU A 75 7.83 22.98 2.31
N VAL A 76 8.03 23.84 3.32
CA VAL A 76 8.77 25.09 3.18
C VAL A 76 10.23 24.86 3.59
N LEU A 77 11.16 25.09 2.67
CA LEU A 77 12.60 25.07 2.91
C LEU A 77 13.08 26.49 3.26
N HIS A 78 13.29 26.69 4.56
CA HIS A 78 13.71 27.98 5.11
C HIS A 78 14.69 27.78 6.26
N GLY A 79 15.70 28.65 6.38
CA GLY A 79 16.71 28.61 7.45
C GLY A 79 18.10 28.99 6.96
N SER A 80 19.14 28.50 7.65
CA SER A 80 20.52 28.71 7.18
C SER A 80 20.79 27.94 5.90
N ASN A 81 21.80 28.39 5.14
CA ASN A 81 22.21 27.68 3.92
C ASN A 81 22.57 26.22 4.22
N GLU A 82 23.25 25.98 5.34
CA GLU A 82 23.65 24.63 5.76
C GLU A 82 22.43 23.74 6.01
N TYR A 83 21.40 24.28 6.67
CA TYR A 83 20.14 23.58 6.92
C TYR A 83 19.43 23.25 5.61
N ILE A 84 19.25 24.24 4.73
CA ILE A 84 18.58 24.06 3.43
C ILE A 84 19.33 23.03 2.57
N ILE A 85 20.66 23.11 2.48
CA ILE A 85 21.49 22.16 1.74
C ILE A 85 21.34 20.75 2.31
N LYS A 86 21.42 20.62 3.64
CA LYS A 86 21.22 19.33 4.30
C LYS A 86 19.85 18.74 3.96
N ARG A 87 18.80 19.57 4.01
CA ARG A 87 17.45 19.12 3.70
C ARG A 87 17.28 18.72 2.24
N ILE A 88 17.82 19.48 1.30
CA ILE A 88 17.84 19.13 -0.13
C ILE A 88 18.55 17.77 -0.33
N LYS A 89 19.72 17.57 0.29
CA LYS A 89 20.44 16.29 0.23
C LYS A 89 19.63 15.12 0.84
N GLU A 90 18.86 15.35 1.88
CA GLU A 90 17.95 14.36 2.44
C GLU A 90 16.81 14.02 1.47
N LEU A 91 16.23 15.03 0.82
CA LEU A 91 15.15 14.87 -0.14
C LEU A 91 15.60 14.20 -1.46
N THR A 92 16.85 14.41 -1.88
CA THR A 92 17.43 13.77 -3.07
C THR A 92 18.06 12.40 -2.79
N LYS A 93 18.43 12.11 -1.54
CA LYS A 93 18.95 10.79 -1.13
C LYS A 93 17.82 9.79 -0.95
N VAL A 94 17.23 9.36 -2.04
CA VAL A 94 16.30 8.24 -1.98
C VAL A 94 17.06 6.94 -2.07
N ASN A 95 17.32 6.35 -0.92
CA ASN A 95 17.88 5.00 -0.86
C ASN A 95 16.75 4.00 -1.06
N VAL A 96 16.45 3.64 -2.32
CA VAL A 96 15.47 2.60 -2.62
C VAL A 96 15.96 1.28 -2.05
N GLN A 97 15.27 0.83 -1.01
CA GLN A 97 15.60 -0.44 -0.34
C GLN A 97 14.73 -1.59 -0.84
N TYR A 98 13.51 -1.28 -1.32
CA TYR A 98 12.51 -2.28 -1.70
C TYR A 98 11.91 -1.95 -3.05
N ARG A 99 11.59 -2.99 -3.83
CA ARG A 99 10.87 -2.90 -5.11
C ARG A 99 9.59 -3.70 -5.05
N PHE A 100 8.46 -3.06 -5.36
CA PHE A 100 7.16 -3.70 -5.34
C PHE A 100 6.45 -3.61 -6.69
N GLY A 101 5.95 -4.76 -7.16
CA GLY A 101 5.26 -4.88 -8.43
C GLY A 101 3.77 -4.53 -8.32
N ILE A 102 3.30 -3.65 -9.19
CA ILE A 102 1.88 -3.33 -9.35
C ILE A 102 1.40 -4.04 -10.62
N ILE A 103 0.82 -5.22 -10.46
CA ILE A 103 0.40 -6.05 -11.59
C ILE A 103 -1.02 -5.68 -12.00
N GLY A 104 -1.14 -4.89 -13.06
CA GLY A 104 -2.40 -4.49 -13.69
C GLY A 104 -3.12 -3.29 -13.10
N LYS A 105 -2.51 -2.52 -12.20
CA LYS A 105 -3.09 -1.37 -11.49
C LYS A 105 -4.15 -1.76 -10.45
N PRO A 106 -4.62 -0.84 -9.60
CA PRO A 106 -5.77 -1.07 -8.72
C PRO A 106 -7.04 -1.44 -9.50
N SER A 107 -7.86 -2.30 -8.92
CA SER A 107 -9.19 -2.61 -9.46
C SER A 107 -10.07 -1.36 -9.52
N ASP A 108 -10.95 -1.27 -10.51
CA ASP A 108 -11.69 -0.02 -10.79
C ASP A 108 -12.61 0.43 -9.64
N TRP A 109 -13.09 -0.50 -8.82
CA TRP A 109 -13.86 -0.21 -7.62
C TRP A 109 -13.01 0.27 -6.43
N LEU A 110 -11.70 0.07 -6.46
CA LEU A 110 -10.77 0.53 -5.42
C LEU A 110 -10.33 1.99 -5.69
N ILE A 111 -11.27 2.91 -5.72
CA ILE A 111 -11.06 4.33 -6.07
C ILE A 111 -10.14 5.09 -5.09
N ALA A 112 -9.92 4.55 -3.89
CA ALA A 112 -9.04 5.11 -2.86
C ALA A 112 -7.71 4.35 -2.70
N SER A 113 -7.43 3.34 -3.53
CA SER A 113 -6.31 2.39 -3.32
C SER A 113 -5.12 2.60 -4.27
N ASN A 114 -5.09 3.71 -4.98
CA ASN A 114 -3.91 4.17 -5.68
C ASN A 114 -3.03 5.02 -4.74
N ALA A 115 -1.73 5.09 -5.00
CA ALA A 115 -0.80 5.91 -4.24
C ALA A 115 0.17 6.66 -5.16
N ASN A 116 0.76 7.74 -4.66
CA ASN A 116 1.80 8.45 -5.38
C ASN A 116 3.13 7.70 -5.27
N TYR A 117 3.76 7.36 -6.39
CA TYR A 117 4.99 6.55 -6.47
C TYR A 117 6.19 7.28 -5.85
N GLU A 118 6.30 8.59 -6.06
CA GLU A 118 7.35 9.39 -5.45
C GLU A 118 7.20 9.45 -3.92
N THR A 119 5.97 9.48 -3.43
CA THR A 119 5.71 9.43 -1.99
C THR A 119 6.10 8.06 -1.40
N ALA A 120 5.78 6.95 -2.08
CA ALA A 120 6.21 5.62 -1.67
C ALA A 120 7.75 5.51 -1.61
N LYS A 121 8.41 6.06 -2.62
CA LYS A 121 9.88 6.11 -2.70
C LYS A 121 10.48 6.94 -1.57
N ARG A 122 9.97 8.14 -1.35
CA ARG A 122 10.50 9.10 -0.38
C ARG A 122 10.24 8.71 1.07
N LEU A 123 9.01 8.32 1.42
CA LEU A 123 8.64 8.03 2.80
C LEU A 123 8.99 6.61 3.24
N HIS A 124 8.89 5.65 2.33
CA HIS A 124 9.00 4.23 2.68
C HIS A 124 10.20 3.53 2.04
N ASN A 125 11.00 4.24 1.23
CA ASN A 125 12.12 3.69 0.44
C ASN A 125 11.68 2.56 -0.51
N ILE A 126 10.48 2.69 -1.09
CA ILE A 126 9.85 1.71 -1.96
C ILE A 126 9.77 2.24 -3.39
N GLU A 127 10.38 1.55 -4.33
CA GLU A 127 10.13 1.72 -5.76
C GLU A 127 8.92 0.88 -6.18
N LEU A 128 7.89 1.52 -6.75
CA LEU A 128 6.73 0.86 -7.33
C LEU A 128 6.94 0.65 -8.83
N VAL A 129 6.75 -0.58 -9.31
CA VAL A 129 7.00 -0.97 -10.70
C VAL A 129 5.71 -1.46 -11.33
N ASP A 130 5.24 -0.78 -12.37
CA ASP A 130 4.06 -1.21 -13.14
C ASP A 130 4.37 -2.43 -14.00
N ILE A 131 3.56 -3.47 -13.88
CA ILE A 131 3.66 -4.71 -14.64
C ILE A 131 2.33 -5.01 -15.32
N SER A 132 2.38 -5.26 -16.62
CA SER A 132 1.17 -5.56 -17.39
C SER A 132 0.55 -6.90 -17.00
N LEU A 133 -0.78 -6.97 -16.85
CA LEU A 133 -1.51 -8.23 -16.73
C LEU A 133 -1.32 -9.17 -17.92
N ASN A 134 -1.09 -8.65 -19.11
CA ASN A 134 -0.81 -9.48 -20.28
C ASN A 134 0.45 -10.33 -20.08
N LYS A 135 1.47 -9.81 -19.38
CA LYS A 135 2.66 -10.59 -19.05
C LYS A 135 2.34 -11.82 -18.19
N VAL A 136 1.43 -11.66 -17.21
CA VAL A 136 0.95 -12.80 -16.42
C VAL A 136 0.29 -13.85 -17.32
N SER A 137 -0.63 -13.43 -18.19
CA SER A 137 -1.32 -14.32 -19.12
C SER A 137 -0.36 -15.03 -20.07
N ASP A 138 0.58 -14.29 -20.66
CA ASP A 138 1.57 -14.83 -21.61
C ASP A 138 2.47 -15.88 -20.96
N TYR A 139 2.89 -15.66 -19.73
CA TYR A 139 3.69 -16.61 -18.98
C TYR A 139 2.84 -17.81 -18.55
N TYR A 140 1.60 -17.58 -18.12
CA TYR A 140 0.70 -18.63 -17.68
C TYR A 140 0.45 -19.66 -18.80
N PHE A 141 0.14 -19.24 -20.01
CA PHE A 141 -0.11 -20.16 -21.13
C PHE A 141 1.12 -20.94 -21.59
N LYS A 142 2.32 -20.42 -21.31
CA LYS A 142 3.60 -21.08 -21.62
C LYS A 142 4.16 -21.92 -20.47
N SER A 143 3.57 -21.86 -19.28
CA SER A 143 4.04 -22.56 -18.10
C SER A 143 3.29 -23.87 -17.89
N ILE A 144 3.95 -24.80 -17.19
CA ILE A 144 3.36 -26.01 -16.61
C ILE A 144 3.55 -25.94 -15.10
N ASN A 145 2.67 -26.57 -14.34
CA ASN A 145 2.87 -26.78 -12.92
C ASN A 145 3.94 -27.88 -12.73
N ASP A 146 4.96 -27.57 -11.94
CA ASP A 146 6.01 -28.51 -11.51
C ASP A 146 6.20 -28.50 -9.99
N TYR A 147 5.28 -27.88 -9.26
CA TYR A 147 5.27 -27.95 -7.80
C TYR A 147 4.73 -29.30 -7.34
N ASN A 148 5.41 -29.90 -6.39
CA ASN A 148 4.97 -31.10 -5.70
C ASN A 148 4.34 -30.74 -4.35
N LEU A 149 3.27 -29.93 -4.42
CA LEU A 149 2.47 -29.54 -3.24
C LEU A 149 1.11 -30.22 -3.29
N GLU A 150 0.78 -30.96 -2.25
CA GLU A 150 -0.50 -31.65 -2.14
C GLU A 150 -1.48 -30.86 -1.26
N PHE A 151 -2.68 -30.68 -1.78
CA PHE A 151 -3.79 -30.05 -1.08
C PHE A 151 -5.03 -30.94 -1.16
N LYS A 152 -5.84 -30.93 -0.10
CA LYS A 152 -7.15 -31.61 -0.10
C LYS A 152 -8.19 -30.76 -0.82
N TYR A 153 -8.15 -30.77 -2.16
CA TYR A 153 -9.07 -30.03 -3.02
C TYR A 153 -9.04 -30.61 -4.45
N ASP A 154 -9.87 -30.08 -5.33
CA ASP A 154 -9.85 -30.47 -6.75
C ASP A 154 -8.47 -30.28 -7.37
N SER A 155 -7.87 -31.37 -7.85
CA SER A 155 -6.50 -31.37 -8.35
C SER A 155 -6.29 -30.49 -9.57
N LYS A 156 -7.32 -30.31 -10.42
CA LYS A 156 -7.24 -29.44 -11.61
C LYS A 156 -7.23 -27.96 -11.22
N GLU A 157 -8.03 -27.61 -10.22
CA GLU A 157 -8.05 -26.22 -9.72
C GLU A 157 -6.74 -25.90 -8.98
N ILE A 158 -6.21 -26.85 -8.21
CA ILE A 158 -4.88 -26.72 -7.58
C ILE A 158 -3.80 -26.55 -8.64
N ASP A 159 -3.79 -27.38 -9.69
CA ASP A 159 -2.82 -27.29 -10.78
C ASP A 159 -2.81 -25.89 -11.41
N LYS A 160 -3.98 -25.34 -11.72
CA LYS A 160 -4.12 -23.99 -12.25
C LYS A 160 -3.58 -22.91 -11.29
N ALA A 161 -3.90 -23.02 -10.01
CA ALA A 161 -3.46 -22.08 -8.99
C ALA A 161 -1.94 -22.14 -8.76
N LEU A 162 -1.34 -23.33 -8.72
CA LEU A 162 0.11 -23.51 -8.60
C LEU A 162 0.86 -23.05 -9.85
N LYS A 163 0.27 -23.26 -11.03
CA LYS A 163 0.80 -22.69 -12.28
C LYS A 163 0.84 -21.17 -12.24
N LEU A 164 -0.20 -20.52 -11.70
CA LEU A 164 -0.18 -19.06 -11.50
C LEU A 164 0.86 -18.64 -10.46
N HIS A 165 1.02 -19.41 -9.38
CA HIS A 165 2.05 -19.17 -8.37
C HIS A 165 3.46 -19.19 -8.99
N LYS A 166 3.77 -20.17 -9.85
CA LYS A 166 5.01 -20.22 -10.59
C LYS A 166 5.24 -18.98 -11.45
N VAL A 167 4.19 -18.50 -12.12
CA VAL A 167 4.26 -17.29 -12.96
C VAL A 167 4.54 -16.05 -12.11
N LEU A 168 3.89 -15.90 -10.96
CA LEU A 168 4.13 -14.77 -10.06
C LEU A 168 5.55 -14.80 -9.48
N ASN A 169 6.07 -15.98 -9.12
CA ASN A 169 7.47 -16.14 -8.71
C ASN A 169 8.44 -15.75 -9.82
N LYS A 170 8.20 -16.19 -11.07
CA LYS A 170 9.02 -15.79 -12.21
C LYS A 170 9.03 -14.27 -12.43
N ILE A 171 7.87 -13.62 -12.32
CA ILE A 171 7.76 -12.15 -12.43
C ILE A 171 8.51 -11.49 -11.27
N LYS A 172 8.36 -11.99 -10.05
CA LYS A 172 9.09 -11.51 -8.87
C LYS A 172 10.60 -11.54 -9.09
N GLU A 173 11.13 -12.63 -9.61
CA GLU A 173 12.55 -12.78 -9.90
C GLU A 173 13.01 -11.85 -11.03
N GLU A 174 12.28 -11.81 -12.15
CA GLU A 174 12.62 -10.99 -13.32
C GLU A 174 12.69 -9.48 -12.98
N TYR A 175 11.78 -9.00 -12.15
CA TYR A 175 11.74 -7.59 -11.74
C TYR A 175 12.46 -7.31 -10.42
N ASN A 176 13.07 -8.32 -9.80
CA ASN A 176 13.73 -8.25 -8.49
C ASN A 176 12.80 -7.63 -7.41
N LEU A 177 11.60 -8.20 -7.26
CA LEU A 177 10.57 -7.68 -6.37
C LEU A 177 10.67 -8.24 -4.95
N ASN A 178 10.48 -7.39 -3.95
CA ASN A 178 10.31 -7.75 -2.55
C ASN A 178 8.84 -8.02 -2.19
N GLY A 179 7.91 -7.63 -3.04
CA GLY A 179 6.49 -7.90 -2.90
C GLY A 179 5.73 -7.44 -4.13
N LEU A 180 4.43 -7.74 -4.16
CA LEU A 180 3.56 -7.41 -5.28
C LEU A 180 2.10 -7.25 -4.85
N THR A 181 1.35 -6.55 -5.67
CA THR A 181 -0.11 -6.58 -5.66
C THR A 181 -0.62 -6.89 -7.05
N ILE A 182 -1.75 -7.57 -7.18
CA ILE A 182 -2.27 -8.01 -8.48
C ILE A 182 -3.76 -7.71 -8.64
N ARG A 183 -4.15 -7.18 -9.80
CA ARG A 183 -5.53 -7.00 -10.22
C ARG A 183 -6.14 -8.35 -10.62
N CYS A 184 -6.51 -9.14 -9.61
CA CYS A 184 -6.81 -10.57 -9.73
C CYS A 184 -8.12 -10.86 -10.51
N PHE A 185 -9.15 -10.00 -10.40
CA PHE A 185 -10.45 -10.25 -11.05
C PHE A 185 -10.36 -10.28 -12.58
N ASP A 186 -9.50 -9.46 -13.18
CA ASP A 186 -9.31 -9.45 -14.64
C ASP A 186 -8.68 -10.76 -15.17
N LEU A 187 -8.10 -11.56 -14.29
CA LEU A 187 -7.54 -12.87 -14.66
C LEU A 187 -8.56 -14.00 -14.66
N LEU A 188 -9.70 -13.85 -13.96
CA LEU A 188 -10.72 -14.89 -13.82
C LEU A 188 -11.21 -15.38 -15.19
N GLU A 189 -11.52 -14.46 -16.10
CA GLU A 189 -12.02 -14.81 -17.43
C GLU A 189 -10.94 -15.44 -18.31
N LYS A 190 -9.71 -14.91 -18.27
CA LYS A 190 -8.61 -15.34 -19.12
C LYS A 190 -8.00 -16.67 -18.68
N LEU A 191 -7.75 -16.83 -17.39
CA LEU A 191 -7.01 -17.97 -16.85
C LEU A 191 -7.89 -19.05 -16.26
N LYS A 192 -9.18 -18.75 -16.05
CA LYS A 192 -10.15 -19.65 -15.39
C LYS A 192 -9.64 -20.17 -14.04
N THR A 193 -8.97 -19.31 -13.27
CA THR A 193 -8.44 -19.55 -11.93
C THR A 193 -8.38 -18.24 -11.14
N THR A 194 -8.03 -18.33 -9.86
CA THR A 194 -7.89 -17.19 -8.94
C THR A 194 -6.46 -17.07 -8.42
N SER A 195 -6.06 -15.87 -7.99
CA SER A 195 -4.74 -15.65 -7.39
C SER A 195 -4.67 -15.96 -5.88
N CYS A 196 -5.79 -16.28 -5.24
CA CYS A 196 -5.88 -16.34 -3.79
C CYS A 196 -4.88 -17.32 -3.16
N LEU A 197 -4.78 -18.56 -3.68
CA LEU A 197 -3.79 -19.52 -3.20
C LEU A 197 -2.36 -19.06 -3.49
N SER A 198 -2.11 -18.49 -4.68
CA SER A 198 -0.79 -17.97 -5.04
C SER A 198 -0.31 -16.86 -4.12
N LEU A 199 -1.20 -15.93 -3.76
CA LEU A 199 -0.89 -14.83 -2.83
C LEU A 199 -0.66 -15.36 -1.41
N ALA A 200 -1.47 -16.32 -0.97
CA ALA A 200 -1.29 -16.97 0.33
C ALA A 200 0.08 -17.69 0.43
N LEU A 201 0.50 -18.38 -0.62
CA LEU A 201 1.80 -19.06 -0.69
C LEU A 201 2.96 -18.06 -0.72
N LEU A 202 2.90 -16.97 -1.53
CA LEU A 202 3.91 -15.93 -1.55
C LEU A 202 4.09 -15.30 -0.16
N ASN A 203 2.99 -14.97 0.51
CA ASN A 203 3.03 -14.47 1.88
C ASN A 203 3.64 -15.49 2.86
N ASN A 204 3.34 -16.76 2.70
CA ASN A 204 3.94 -17.84 3.49
C ASN A 204 5.46 -17.98 3.26
N GLU A 205 5.93 -17.63 2.08
CA GLU A 205 7.35 -17.56 1.70
C GLU A 205 8.03 -16.27 2.16
N GLY A 206 7.33 -15.37 2.85
CA GLY A 206 7.84 -14.08 3.33
C GLY A 206 7.82 -12.96 2.28
N ILE A 207 7.17 -13.17 1.15
CA ILE A 207 6.99 -12.18 0.09
C ILE A 207 5.64 -11.48 0.28
N VAL A 208 5.66 -10.16 0.50
CA VAL A 208 4.43 -9.38 0.63
C VAL A 208 3.61 -9.47 -0.66
N ALA A 209 2.43 -10.09 -0.58
CA ALA A 209 1.56 -10.30 -1.73
C ALA A 209 0.11 -9.97 -1.38
N THR A 210 -0.46 -8.96 -2.07
CA THR A 210 -1.81 -8.47 -1.83
C THR A 210 -2.71 -8.58 -3.05
N CYS A 211 -4.00 -8.56 -2.82
CA CYS A 211 -5.03 -8.73 -3.83
C CYS A 211 -5.51 -7.37 -4.36
N GLU A 212 -6.18 -7.40 -5.52
CA GLU A 212 -6.93 -6.30 -6.13
C GLU A 212 -6.13 -5.06 -6.54
N GLY A 213 -4.80 -5.12 -6.51
CA GLY A 213 -3.96 -3.98 -6.87
C GLY A 213 -3.90 -2.88 -5.79
N ASP A 214 -4.32 -3.17 -4.55
CA ASP A 214 -4.36 -2.20 -3.44
C ASP A 214 -2.95 -1.84 -2.96
N ILE A 215 -2.42 -0.70 -3.45
CA ILE A 215 -1.07 -0.23 -3.13
C ILE A 215 -0.93 0.16 -1.65
N PRO A 216 -1.81 0.98 -1.05
CA PRO A 216 -1.72 1.29 0.38
C PRO A 216 -1.76 0.06 1.28
N THR A 217 -2.56 -0.97 0.94
CA THR A 217 -2.61 -2.22 1.70
C THR A 217 -1.31 -3.00 1.58
N MET A 218 -0.73 -3.08 0.38
CA MET A 218 0.56 -3.73 0.17
C MET A 218 1.67 -3.06 1.00
N ILE A 219 1.74 -1.73 1.00
CA ILE A 219 2.71 -1.00 1.81
C ILE A 219 2.41 -1.15 3.31
N SER A 220 1.13 -1.17 3.71
CA SER A 220 0.73 -1.46 5.11
C SER A 220 1.22 -2.81 5.57
N MET A 221 1.03 -3.86 4.74
CA MET A 221 1.50 -5.21 5.05
C MET A 221 3.02 -5.28 5.13
N HIS A 222 3.73 -4.57 4.24
CA HIS A 222 5.19 -4.46 4.29
C HIS A 222 5.68 -3.81 5.59
N LEU A 223 5.06 -2.71 6.01
CA LEU A 223 5.44 -2.03 7.26
C LEU A 223 5.21 -2.92 8.47
N LEU A 224 4.08 -3.62 8.53
CA LEU A 224 3.82 -4.58 9.60
C LEU A 224 4.86 -5.69 9.60
N ASN A 225 5.17 -6.29 8.44
CA ASN A 225 6.20 -7.32 8.33
C ASN A 225 7.58 -6.81 8.81
N LYS A 226 7.99 -5.64 8.35
CA LYS A 226 9.26 -5.00 8.78
C LYS A 226 9.31 -4.73 10.28
N LEU A 227 8.20 -4.29 10.87
CA LEU A 227 8.16 -3.93 12.29
C LEU A 227 8.00 -5.14 13.21
N THR A 228 7.30 -6.19 12.78
CA THR A 228 6.86 -7.28 13.67
C THR A 228 7.37 -8.65 13.24
N ASN A 229 7.98 -8.76 12.07
CA ASN A 229 8.35 -10.01 11.43
C ASN A 229 7.16 -10.97 11.23
N GLN A 230 5.94 -10.42 11.09
CA GLN A 230 4.73 -11.18 10.82
C GLN A 230 4.19 -10.82 9.44
N VAL A 231 3.63 -11.80 8.78
CA VAL A 231 2.80 -11.60 7.59
C VAL A 231 1.38 -11.29 8.05
N GLY A 232 0.73 -10.33 7.38
CA GLY A 232 -0.60 -9.91 7.74
C GLY A 232 -1.70 -10.54 6.89
N PHE A 233 -2.89 -10.65 7.44
CA PHE A 233 -4.12 -10.99 6.75
C PHE A 233 -4.75 -9.72 6.17
N GLN A 234 -4.75 -9.59 4.84
CA GLN A 234 -5.54 -8.56 4.14
C GLN A 234 -7.01 -8.91 4.26
N ALA A 235 -7.85 -8.01 4.79
CA ALA A 235 -9.25 -8.30 5.03
C ALA A 235 -10.17 -7.12 4.77
N ASN A 236 -11.40 -7.42 4.32
CA ASN A 236 -12.50 -6.49 4.13
C ASN A 236 -13.32 -6.36 5.40
N PRO A 237 -13.64 -5.17 5.91
CA PRO A 237 -14.76 -4.96 6.81
C PRO A 237 -16.07 -5.38 6.12
N SER A 238 -16.70 -6.45 6.62
CA SER A 238 -17.91 -7.01 6.03
C SER A 238 -19.17 -6.67 6.81
N ARG A 239 -19.04 -6.47 8.12
CA ARG A 239 -20.13 -6.04 9.00
C ARG A 239 -19.54 -5.33 10.22
N ILE A 240 -20.20 -4.28 10.69
CA ILE A 240 -19.80 -3.49 11.86
C ILE A 240 -20.97 -3.37 12.81
N ASP A 241 -20.73 -3.68 14.07
CA ASP A 241 -21.61 -3.44 15.20
C ASP A 241 -20.94 -2.41 16.13
N VAL A 242 -21.32 -1.16 15.96
CA VAL A 242 -20.71 -0.03 16.70
C VAL A 242 -21.03 -0.11 18.18
N GLU A 243 -22.28 -0.48 18.54
CA GLU A 243 -22.75 -0.52 19.92
C GLU A 243 -21.96 -1.54 20.74
N ASN A 244 -21.70 -2.72 20.17
CA ASN A 244 -20.94 -3.79 20.81
C ASN A 244 -19.43 -3.77 20.45
N LYS A 245 -18.99 -2.78 19.67
CA LYS A 245 -17.60 -2.64 19.19
C LYS A 245 -17.08 -3.91 18.51
N LYS A 246 -17.89 -4.53 17.67
CA LYS A 246 -17.55 -5.75 16.95
C LYS A 246 -17.52 -5.53 15.46
N MET A 247 -16.66 -6.26 14.79
CA MET A 247 -16.54 -6.21 13.33
C MET A 247 -16.27 -7.59 12.76
N ILE A 248 -16.89 -7.89 11.62
CA ILE A 248 -16.53 -9.06 10.82
C ILE A 248 -15.55 -8.60 9.74
N LEU A 249 -14.41 -9.27 9.71
CA LEU A 249 -13.39 -9.13 8.67
C LEU A 249 -13.34 -10.41 7.85
N ALA A 250 -13.31 -10.28 6.52
CA ALA A 250 -13.29 -11.42 5.63
C ALA A 250 -12.41 -11.20 4.40
N HIS A 251 -11.73 -12.23 3.93
CA HIS A 251 -11.03 -12.29 2.65
C HIS A 251 -10.69 -13.72 2.23
N CYS A 252 -10.17 -13.88 1.00
CA CYS A 252 -9.84 -15.19 0.42
C CYS A 252 -8.34 -15.52 0.36
N THR A 253 -7.45 -14.63 0.82
CA THR A 253 -5.99 -14.69 0.63
C THR A 253 -5.20 -14.82 1.93
N LEU A 254 -5.78 -15.46 2.94
CA LEU A 254 -5.11 -15.66 4.23
C LEU A 254 -3.77 -16.39 4.05
N PRO A 255 -2.65 -15.86 4.58
CA PRO A 255 -1.38 -16.58 4.63
C PRO A 255 -1.49 -17.87 5.43
N LEU A 256 -0.99 -18.98 4.89
CA LEU A 256 -1.17 -20.32 5.52
C LEU A 256 -0.42 -20.46 6.85
N ASN A 257 0.67 -19.72 7.04
CA ASN A 257 1.45 -19.72 8.27
C ASN A 257 0.80 -18.95 9.44
N MET A 258 -0.31 -18.26 9.20
CA MET A 258 -1.10 -17.63 10.28
C MET A 258 -2.04 -18.60 11.00
N VAL A 259 -2.22 -19.83 10.48
CA VAL A 259 -3.22 -20.76 11.00
C VAL A 259 -2.69 -22.18 11.08
N ASP A 260 -3.14 -22.91 12.09
CA ASP A 260 -2.84 -24.36 12.23
C ASP A 260 -3.83 -25.21 11.41
N LYS A 261 -5.00 -24.64 11.07
CA LYS A 261 -6.05 -25.33 10.32
C LYS A 261 -6.64 -24.42 9.24
N TYR A 262 -6.75 -24.96 8.04
CA TYR A 262 -7.48 -24.33 6.93
C TYR A 262 -8.12 -25.40 6.05
N ASN A 263 -9.12 -24.98 5.27
CA ASN A 263 -9.68 -25.70 4.15
C ASN A 263 -9.51 -24.85 2.89
N LEU A 264 -9.62 -25.50 1.74
CA LEU A 264 -9.74 -24.82 0.45
C LEU A 264 -11.20 -24.83 0.00
N ASP A 265 -11.61 -23.76 -0.68
CA ASP A 265 -12.94 -23.61 -1.23
C ASP A 265 -12.85 -22.83 -2.55
N THR A 266 -13.95 -22.70 -3.28
CA THR A 266 -14.03 -21.82 -4.43
C THR A 266 -13.92 -20.37 -3.98
N HIS A 267 -13.42 -19.48 -4.86
CA HIS A 267 -13.52 -18.05 -4.64
C HIS A 267 -15.00 -17.64 -4.52
N PHE A 268 -15.33 -16.86 -3.48
CA PHE A 268 -16.72 -16.57 -3.12
C PHE A 268 -17.54 -15.97 -4.26
N GLU A 269 -17.06 -14.88 -4.85
CA GLU A 269 -17.83 -14.13 -5.84
C GLU A 269 -17.90 -14.80 -7.22
N SER A 270 -16.84 -15.51 -7.62
CA SER A 270 -16.78 -16.14 -8.95
C SER A 270 -17.17 -17.63 -8.97
N GLY A 271 -17.17 -18.28 -7.82
CA GLY A 271 -17.45 -19.72 -7.70
C GLY A 271 -16.42 -20.63 -8.36
N ILE A 272 -15.27 -20.11 -8.82
CA ILE A 272 -14.17 -20.87 -9.46
C ILE A 272 -12.87 -20.73 -8.69
N GLY A 273 -11.84 -21.49 -9.10
CA GLY A 273 -10.49 -21.41 -8.59
C GLY A 273 -10.36 -21.88 -7.15
N VAL A 274 -9.36 -21.38 -6.43
CA VAL A 274 -9.01 -21.81 -5.08
C VAL A 274 -8.86 -20.63 -4.16
N ALA A 275 -9.62 -20.61 -3.06
CA ALA A 275 -9.59 -19.63 -1.99
C ALA A 275 -9.25 -20.31 -0.66
N ILE A 276 -8.69 -19.55 0.28
CA ILE A 276 -8.35 -20.05 1.60
C ILE A 276 -9.50 -19.80 2.56
N LYS A 277 -9.92 -20.86 3.27
CA LYS A 277 -10.83 -20.80 4.41
C LYS A 277 -10.04 -21.19 5.66
N GLY A 278 -9.41 -20.20 6.28
CA GLY A 278 -8.57 -20.40 7.45
C GLY A 278 -9.31 -20.13 8.76
N TYR A 279 -8.82 -20.75 9.82
CA TYR A 279 -9.35 -20.61 11.18
C TYR A 279 -8.27 -19.98 12.06
N LEU A 280 -8.40 -18.67 12.27
CA LEU A 280 -7.45 -17.90 13.09
C LEU A 280 -7.66 -18.19 14.58
N LYS A 281 -6.58 -18.06 15.37
CA LYS A 281 -6.64 -18.19 16.82
C LYS A 281 -7.42 -17.04 17.44
N GLU A 282 -8.16 -17.33 18.50
CA GLU A 282 -8.91 -16.35 19.27
C GLU A 282 -7.95 -15.60 20.20
N GLU A 283 -7.19 -14.69 19.63
CA GLU A 283 -6.09 -13.97 20.28
C GLU A 283 -6.18 -12.47 19.99
N LYS A 284 -5.35 -11.70 20.70
CA LYS A 284 -5.14 -10.26 20.49
C LYS A 284 -4.56 -10.02 19.09
N VAL A 285 -5.07 -8.98 18.43
CA VAL A 285 -4.63 -8.58 17.09
C VAL A 285 -4.42 -7.07 17.00
N THR A 286 -3.57 -6.68 16.08
CA THR A 286 -3.44 -5.29 15.60
C THR A 286 -4.01 -5.20 14.20
N ILE A 287 -4.82 -4.15 13.95
CA ILE A 287 -5.39 -3.84 12.65
C ILE A 287 -4.78 -2.53 12.17
N PHE A 288 -4.24 -2.51 10.96
CA PHE A 288 -3.52 -1.37 10.41
C PHE A 288 -3.89 -1.09 8.96
N LYS A 289 -3.93 0.19 8.60
CA LYS A 289 -4.09 0.65 7.21
C LYS A 289 -3.44 2.01 7.01
N LEU A 290 -2.64 2.14 5.95
CA LEU A 290 -2.23 3.43 5.41
C LEU A 290 -3.31 4.03 4.53
N SER A 291 -3.42 5.36 4.52
CA SER A 291 -4.19 6.09 3.53
C SER A 291 -3.47 6.11 2.17
N LYS A 292 -4.14 6.59 1.12
CA LYS A 292 -3.54 6.76 -0.22
C LYS A 292 -2.37 7.75 -0.26
N ASN A 293 -2.26 8.66 0.71
CA ASN A 293 -1.12 9.57 0.81
C ASN A 293 0.10 8.94 1.49
N LEU A 294 -0.02 7.68 1.96
CA LEU A 294 1.03 6.88 2.59
C LEU A 294 1.63 7.51 3.86
N LYS A 295 0.98 8.51 4.42
CA LYS A 295 1.41 9.25 5.61
C LYS A 295 0.40 9.13 6.74
N ASP A 296 -0.87 9.38 6.43
CA ASP A 296 -1.95 9.17 7.38
C ASP A 296 -2.24 7.67 7.50
N TYR A 297 -2.65 7.24 8.67
CA TYR A 297 -2.88 5.84 8.95
C TYR A 297 -3.98 5.63 9.99
N TYR A 298 -4.52 4.45 9.99
CA TYR A 298 -5.34 3.92 11.07
C TYR A 298 -4.61 2.75 11.73
N VAL A 299 -4.64 2.74 13.06
CA VAL A 299 -4.18 1.60 13.86
C VAL A 299 -5.07 1.43 15.07
N THR A 300 -5.50 0.20 15.29
CA THR A 300 -6.24 -0.20 16.50
C THR A 300 -5.82 -1.60 16.90
N THR A 301 -6.17 -1.96 18.12
CA THR A 301 -6.10 -3.34 18.61
C THR A 301 -7.50 -3.91 18.78
N GLY A 302 -7.57 -5.22 18.85
CA GLY A 302 -8.79 -5.96 19.09
C GLY A 302 -8.49 -7.39 19.50
N THR A 303 -9.52 -8.19 19.68
CA THR A 303 -9.40 -9.62 19.98
C THR A 303 -10.31 -10.40 19.04
N ILE A 304 -9.76 -11.38 18.35
CA ILE A 304 -10.58 -12.33 17.57
C ILE A 304 -11.41 -13.13 18.56
N ILE A 305 -12.73 -13.07 18.40
CA ILE A 305 -13.68 -13.75 19.30
C ILE A 305 -14.22 -15.06 18.72
N LYS A 306 -14.24 -15.16 17.39
CA LYS A 306 -14.62 -16.42 16.71
C LYS A 306 -14.31 -16.36 15.23
N ASN A 307 -14.21 -17.52 14.62
CA ASN A 307 -14.26 -17.70 13.18
C ASN A 307 -15.71 -17.95 12.74
N LEU A 308 -16.06 -17.52 11.53
CA LEU A 308 -17.39 -17.64 10.97
C LEU A 308 -17.38 -18.50 9.69
N GLU A 309 -18.56 -18.95 9.28
CA GLU A 309 -18.76 -19.79 8.09
C GLU A 309 -19.98 -19.31 7.27
N GLU A 310 -20.19 -18.01 7.18
CA GLU A 310 -21.31 -17.45 6.41
C GLU A 310 -21.09 -17.67 4.92
N SER A 311 -22.10 -18.16 4.22
CA SER A 311 -22.03 -18.51 2.78
C SER A 311 -21.94 -17.30 1.86
N ASN A 312 -22.31 -16.12 2.35
CA ASN A 312 -22.40 -14.86 1.58
C ASN A 312 -21.21 -13.92 1.80
N LEU A 313 -20.10 -14.43 2.32
CA LEU A 313 -18.86 -13.68 2.54
C LEU A 313 -17.65 -14.40 1.96
N CYS A 314 -16.53 -13.70 1.81
CA CYS A 314 -15.23 -14.29 1.50
C CYS A 314 -14.86 -15.39 2.50
N ARG A 315 -14.06 -16.36 2.09
CA ARG A 315 -13.96 -17.67 2.75
C ARG A 315 -13.34 -17.67 4.15
N THR A 316 -12.26 -16.89 4.37
CA THR A 316 -11.75 -16.68 5.73
C THR A 316 -12.54 -15.56 6.38
N GLN A 317 -13.12 -15.80 7.54
CA GLN A 317 -14.00 -14.87 8.24
C GLN A 317 -13.70 -14.88 9.74
N ILE A 318 -13.48 -13.72 10.31
CA ILE A 318 -13.27 -13.54 11.74
C ILE A 318 -14.19 -12.44 12.29
N GLU A 319 -14.76 -12.66 13.46
CA GLU A 319 -15.37 -11.60 14.26
C GLU A 319 -14.34 -11.10 15.27
N VAL A 320 -14.11 -9.80 15.27
CA VAL A 320 -13.13 -9.13 16.13
C VAL A 320 -13.85 -8.14 17.05
N SER A 321 -13.58 -8.22 18.35
CA SER A 321 -13.92 -7.17 19.31
C SER A 321 -12.86 -6.08 19.21
N ILE A 322 -13.25 -4.86 18.84
CA ILE A 322 -12.35 -3.71 18.64
C ILE A 322 -12.22 -2.95 19.95
N ASP A 323 -11.01 -2.64 20.38
CA ASP A 323 -10.78 -1.95 21.64
C ASP A 323 -11.22 -0.49 21.57
N GLU A 324 -10.90 0.22 20.47
CA GLU A 324 -11.17 1.65 20.32
C GLU A 324 -11.28 2.07 18.85
N ASN A 325 -11.88 3.25 18.64
CA ASN A 325 -11.96 3.91 17.32
C ASN A 325 -12.68 3.11 16.23
N ILE A 326 -13.69 2.32 16.59
CA ILE A 326 -14.50 1.58 15.60
C ILE A 326 -15.25 2.53 14.64
N ASP A 327 -15.58 3.72 15.09
CA ASP A 327 -16.27 4.76 14.30
C ASP A 327 -15.47 5.20 13.07
N TYR A 328 -14.15 5.01 13.07
CA TYR A 328 -13.29 5.25 11.92
C TYR A 328 -13.84 4.58 10.65
N PHE A 329 -14.27 3.35 10.75
CA PHE A 329 -14.75 2.58 9.59
C PHE A 329 -16.02 3.17 8.96
N LEU A 330 -16.81 3.91 9.71
CA LEU A 330 -18.05 4.52 9.21
C LEU A 330 -17.91 6.00 8.87
N ASN A 331 -16.91 6.69 9.44
CA ASN A 331 -16.78 8.14 9.31
C ASN A 331 -15.63 8.57 8.40
N ARG A 332 -14.46 7.92 8.48
CA ARG A 332 -13.24 8.34 7.75
C ARG A 332 -12.33 7.17 7.38
N PRO A 333 -12.82 6.12 6.70
CA PRO A 333 -11.99 4.97 6.36
C PRO A 333 -10.95 5.30 5.30
N TYR A 334 -9.78 4.71 5.42
CA TYR A 334 -8.70 4.79 4.42
C TYR A 334 -8.81 3.69 3.34
N GLY A 335 -10.01 3.51 2.81
CA GLY A 335 -10.31 2.47 1.82
C GLY A 335 -10.83 1.19 2.45
N ASN A 336 -10.92 0.15 1.63
CA ASN A 336 -11.60 -1.09 1.97
C ASN A 336 -10.73 -2.03 2.82
N HIS A 337 -9.61 -2.50 2.25
CA HIS A 337 -8.79 -3.50 2.92
C HIS A 337 -8.02 -2.94 4.12
N HIS A 338 -8.00 -3.73 5.18
CA HIS A 338 -7.13 -3.52 6.35
C HIS A 338 -6.27 -4.76 6.57
N VAL A 339 -5.12 -4.59 7.20
CA VAL A 339 -4.20 -5.69 7.49
C VAL A 339 -4.25 -6.05 8.95
N VAL A 340 -4.47 -7.33 9.23
CA VAL A 340 -4.58 -7.90 10.58
C VAL A 340 -3.34 -8.75 10.88
N ILE A 341 -2.70 -8.54 12.03
CA ILE A 341 -1.62 -9.37 12.55
C ILE A 341 -1.91 -9.76 13.99
N TYR A 342 -1.36 -10.87 14.47
CA TYR A 342 -1.46 -11.25 15.87
C TYR A 342 -0.63 -10.32 16.78
N GLY A 343 -1.11 -10.15 18.01
CA GLY A 343 -0.44 -9.36 19.04
C GLY A 343 -0.82 -7.88 19.07
N ASP A 344 -0.32 -7.18 20.07
CA ASP A 344 -0.48 -5.73 20.27
C ASP A 344 0.80 -5.00 19.85
N TYR A 345 0.73 -4.34 18.71
CA TYR A 345 1.84 -3.55 18.14
C TYR A 345 1.46 -2.08 17.93
N LYS A 346 0.33 -1.62 18.48
CA LYS A 346 -0.20 -0.27 18.26
C LYS A 346 0.86 0.80 18.54
N ASP A 347 1.44 0.79 19.73
CA ASP A 347 2.42 1.81 20.13
C ASP A 347 3.69 1.76 19.30
N LYS A 348 4.12 0.57 18.90
CA LYS A 348 5.29 0.39 18.03
C LYS A 348 5.06 1.01 16.66
N ILE A 349 3.86 0.84 16.10
CA ILE A 349 3.47 1.42 14.81
C ILE A 349 3.36 2.94 14.92
N ILE A 350 2.68 3.46 15.94
CA ILE A 350 2.55 4.92 16.19
C ILE A 350 3.94 5.56 16.29
N ASN A 351 4.85 4.97 17.08
CA ASN A 351 6.21 5.48 17.24
C ASN A 351 7.04 5.43 15.92
N TYR A 352 6.80 4.45 15.07
CA TYR A 352 7.43 4.40 13.75
C TYR A 352 6.86 5.48 12.82
N MET A 353 5.54 5.58 12.72
CA MET A 353 4.87 6.53 11.84
C MET A 353 5.12 8.00 12.23
N SER A 354 5.31 8.29 13.52
CA SER A 354 5.64 9.65 13.99
C SER A 354 7.02 10.15 13.57
N LYS A 355 7.88 9.27 13.03
CA LYS A 355 9.24 9.58 12.57
C LYS A 355 9.36 9.72 11.06
N LEU A 356 8.29 9.44 10.32
CA LEU A 356 8.19 9.63 8.87
C LEU A 356 7.83 11.08 8.53
#